data_606f93d68214659e6cb0a6c103dbb08e
#
_entry.id   606f93d68214659e6cb0a6c103dbb08e
#
_cell.length_a   1.000
_cell.length_b   1.000
_cell.length_c   1.000
_cell.angle_alpha   90.00
_cell.angle_beta   90.00
_cell.angle_gamma   90.00
#
_symmetry.space_group_name_H-M   'P 1'
#
loop_
_entity.id
_entity.type
_entity.pdbx_description
1 polymer ?
#
loop_
_entity_poly.entity_id
_entity_poly.type
_entity_poly.pdbx_seq_one_letter_code
_entity_poly.pdbx_strand_id
1 'polypeptide(L)'
;MHGWSLEAARQVSYFGAGVGGTVIGFGASMLAMTDDLYKSLEDALSDTNNEKVWSWKQGTHDSRIEGNCCSIDIGTRWSATDVLGRMEEMGKYDEIIRIAALDENDCSFCEDVHTTEYYHELREETDDSIWCAEYMQEPIEAIGLLFPKSELNRFKLADIEGKQPDGVIGATDVADEGDDDFCAPIAKVFGTKYFITDVLFTKDNVEITEPKLVPLILDTRCDNMRIESNNGGRLFALNVRKAVKAKNEKCIIQAKPTTANKDTRILLKSGWIKKHCYFLEECEYKKGSDYDRFM
;
A
#
# COMPACT_ATOMS: atom_id res chain seq x y z
N MET A 1 -9.42 -23.85 -17.19
CA MET A 1 -10.74 -24.46 -17.07
C MET A 1 -10.52 -25.95 -16.84
N HIS A 2 -10.92 -26.47 -15.72
CA HIS A 2 -10.78 -27.89 -15.39
C HIS A 2 -12.16 -28.42 -14.99
N GLY A 3 -12.56 -29.53 -15.57
CA GLY A 3 -13.85 -30.13 -15.25
C GLY A 3 -13.80 -31.65 -15.48
N TRP A 4 -14.57 -32.39 -14.69
CA TRP A 4 -14.73 -33.83 -14.85
C TRP A 4 -16.18 -34.21 -14.54
N SER A 5 -16.58 -35.38 -15.00
CA SER A 5 -17.92 -35.92 -14.78
C SER A 5 -17.81 -37.31 -14.20
N LEU A 6 -18.75 -37.68 -13.33
CA LEU A 6 -18.94 -39.07 -12.93
C LEU A 6 -19.40 -39.89 -14.12
N GLU A 7 -19.06 -41.17 -14.20
CA GLU A 7 -19.32 -42.05 -15.34
C GLU A 7 -20.79 -42.16 -15.71
N ALA A 8 -21.70 -42.02 -14.72
CA ALA A 8 -23.14 -42.05 -14.92
C ALA A 8 -23.79 -40.66 -15.07
N ALA A 9 -23.03 -39.57 -14.98
CA ALA A 9 -23.57 -38.22 -15.01
C ALA A 9 -23.78 -37.74 -16.45
N ARG A 10 -24.92 -37.11 -16.71
CA ARG A 10 -25.24 -36.47 -18.01
C ARG A 10 -24.59 -35.09 -18.15
N GLN A 11 -24.11 -34.51 -17.04
CA GLN A 11 -23.56 -33.17 -16.98
C GLN A 11 -22.17 -33.22 -16.27
N VAL A 12 -21.44 -32.15 -16.37
CA VAL A 12 -20.17 -31.97 -15.62
C VAL A 12 -20.45 -32.04 -14.12
N SER A 13 -19.77 -32.93 -13.41
CA SER A 13 -19.95 -33.11 -11.96
C SER A 13 -19.09 -32.17 -11.13
N TYR A 14 -17.97 -31.73 -11.66
CA TYR A 14 -17.07 -30.74 -11.09
C TYR A 14 -16.58 -29.79 -12.17
N PHE A 15 -16.57 -28.49 -11.85
CA PHE A 15 -16.08 -27.47 -12.75
C PHE A 15 -15.32 -26.39 -11.95
N GLY A 16 -14.11 -26.03 -12.40
CA GLY A 16 -13.29 -24.98 -11.82
C GLY A 16 -12.81 -23.98 -12.86
N ALA A 17 -12.87 -22.70 -12.54
CA ALA A 17 -12.39 -21.61 -13.36
C ALA A 17 -11.86 -20.46 -12.48
N GLY A 18 -10.89 -19.70 -12.99
CA GLY A 18 -10.43 -18.48 -12.32
C GLY A 18 -11.44 -17.34 -12.47
N VAL A 19 -11.28 -16.31 -11.65
CA VAL A 19 -12.05 -15.06 -11.72
C VAL A 19 -11.96 -14.46 -13.12
N GLY A 20 -13.12 -14.09 -13.69
CA GLY A 20 -13.21 -13.64 -15.08
C GLY A 20 -13.20 -14.76 -16.10
N GLY A 21 -13.02 -16.02 -15.69
CA GLY A 21 -13.16 -17.19 -16.55
C GLY A 21 -14.63 -17.44 -16.95
N THR A 22 -14.82 -18.19 -18.03
CA THR A 22 -16.17 -18.49 -18.55
C THR A 22 -16.81 -19.60 -17.72
N VAL A 23 -17.68 -19.24 -16.79
CA VAL A 23 -18.60 -20.16 -16.08
C VAL A 23 -20.01 -20.13 -16.67
N ILE A 24 -20.17 -19.46 -17.81
CA ILE A 24 -21.46 -19.30 -18.48
C ILE A 24 -21.98 -20.66 -18.96
N GLY A 25 -23.26 -20.97 -18.61
CA GLY A 25 -23.88 -22.24 -18.99
C GLY A 25 -23.77 -23.37 -17.97
N PHE A 26 -23.01 -23.19 -16.89
CA PHE A 26 -22.93 -24.13 -15.77
C PHE A 26 -23.70 -23.56 -14.57
N GLY A 27 -24.55 -24.36 -13.96
CA GLY A 27 -25.24 -24.08 -12.69
C GLY A 27 -24.59 -24.90 -11.57
N ALA A 28 -24.63 -24.39 -10.34
CA ALA A 28 -24.22 -25.11 -9.14
C ALA A 28 -25.46 -25.53 -8.36
N SER A 29 -25.71 -26.84 -8.24
CA SER A 29 -26.90 -27.40 -7.58
C SER A 29 -26.62 -28.01 -6.20
N MET A 30 -25.35 -28.28 -5.86
CA MET A 30 -24.97 -28.86 -4.57
C MET A 30 -24.00 -27.98 -3.79
N LEU A 31 -22.90 -27.56 -4.43
CA LEU A 31 -21.87 -26.74 -3.82
C LEU A 31 -21.32 -25.74 -4.83
N ALA A 32 -21.32 -24.47 -4.46
CA ALA A 32 -20.58 -23.40 -5.12
C ALA A 32 -19.47 -22.93 -4.17
N MET A 33 -18.24 -22.85 -4.64
CA MET A 33 -17.13 -22.44 -3.80
C MET A 33 -16.27 -21.40 -4.52
N THR A 34 -15.87 -20.36 -3.79
CA THR A 34 -14.78 -19.48 -4.21
C THR A 34 -13.60 -19.69 -3.27
N ASP A 35 -12.38 -19.59 -3.83
CA ASP A 35 -11.16 -19.76 -3.10
C ASP A 35 -10.15 -18.72 -3.62
N ASP A 36 -9.57 -17.92 -2.73
CA ASP A 36 -8.59 -16.89 -3.00
C ASP A 36 -8.92 -15.99 -4.22
N LEU A 37 -9.99 -15.20 -4.11
CA LEU A 37 -10.46 -14.32 -5.18
C LEU A 37 -9.46 -13.24 -5.59
N TYR A 38 -8.48 -12.97 -4.75
CA TYR A 38 -7.39 -12.01 -4.99
C TYR A 38 -6.05 -12.72 -4.99
N LYS A 39 -5.16 -12.29 -5.88
CA LYS A 39 -3.81 -12.87 -5.99
C LYS A 39 -2.83 -12.31 -4.96
N SER A 40 -3.11 -11.13 -4.43
CA SER A 40 -2.24 -10.42 -3.50
C SER A 40 -2.99 -9.27 -2.83
N LEU A 41 -2.38 -8.72 -1.77
CA LEU A 41 -2.82 -7.47 -1.15
C LEU A 41 -2.96 -6.33 -2.18
N GLU A 42 -2.01 -6.18 -3.10
CA GLU A 42 -2.05 -5.14 -4.16
C GLU A 42 -3.30 -5.26 -5.04
N ASP A 43 -3.68 -6.50 -5.39
CA ASP A 43 -4.91 -6.78 -6.15
C ASP A 43 -6.18 -6.38 -5.37
N ALA A 44 -6.24 -6.70 -4.09
CA ALA A 44 -7.39 -6.43 -3.23
C ALA A 44 -7.55 -4.94 -2.86
N LEU A 45 -6.45 -4.18 -2.79
CA LEU A 45 -6.46 -2.75 -2.54
C LEU A 45 -6.66 -1.89 -3.80
N SER A 46 -6.62 -2.49 -4.99
CA SER A 46 -6.95 -1.80 -6.23
C SER A 46 -8.46 -1.67 -6.37
N ASP A 47 -9.01 -0.46 -6.25
CA ASP A 47 -10.45 -0.19 -6.39
C ASP A 47 -11.01 -0.76 -7.69
N THR A 48 -10.29 -0.55 -8.80
CA THR A 48 -10.70 -1.06 -10.11
C THR A 48 -10.77 -2.58 -10.14
N ASN A 49 -9.79 -3.27 -9.54
CA ASN A 49 -9.79 -4.73 -9.50
C ASN A 49 -10.82 -5.25 -8.51
N ASN A 50 -10.96 -4.61 -7.37
CA ASN A 50 -11.94 -4.95 -6.35
C ASN A 50 -13.38 -4.87 -6.91
N GLU A 51 -13.73 -3.76 -7.60
CA GLU A 51 -15.02 -3.63 -8.28
C GLU A 51 -15.22 -4.67 -9.40
N LYS A 52 -14.16 -5.05 -10.10
CA LYS A 52 -14.23 -6.09 -11.12
C LYS A 52 -14.51 -7.46 -10.52
N VAL A 53 -13.81 -7.82 -9.42
CA VAL A 53 -14.03 -9.09 -8.71
C VAL A 53 -15.42 -9.11 -8.10
N TRP A 54 -15.86 -8.01 -7.49
CA TRP A 54 -17.22 -7.86 -6.96
C TRP A 54 -18.31 -8.04 -8.02
N SER A 55 -18.17 -7.36 -9.15
CA SER A 55 -19.11 -7.48 -10.26
C SER A 55 -19.17 -8.91 -10.82
N TRP A 56 -18.01 -9.59 -10.90
CA TRP A 56 -17.96 -10.99 -11.30
C TRP A 56 -18.63 -11.92 -10.27
N LYS A 57 -18.39 -11.71 -8.98
CA LYS A 57 -19.00 -12.47 -7.89
C LYS A 57 -20.53 -12.41 -8.01
N GLN A 58 -21.11 -11.21 -8.07
CA GLN A 58 -22.55 -11.00 -8.14
C GLN A 58 -23.15 -11.44 -9.48
N GLY A 59 -22.58 -10.97 -10.59
CA GLY A 59 -23.18 -11.12 -11.92
C GLY A 59 -22.89 -12.45 -12.59
N THR A 60 -21.82 -13.14 -12.19
CA THR A 60 -21.40 -14.38 -12.84
C THR A 60 -21.43 -15.57 -11.90
N HIS A 61 -20.80 -15.50 -10.73
CA HIS A 61 -20.76 -16.62 -9.79
C HIS A 61 -22.12 -16.84 -9.10
N ASP A 62 -22.62 -15.85 -8.37
CA ASP A 62 -23.82 -16.01 -7.55
C ASP A 62 -25.09 -16.25 -8.39
N SER A 63 -25.13 -15.70 -9.60
CA SER A 63 -26.22 -15.96 -10.56
C SER A 63 -26.30 -17.41 -11.04
N ARG A 64 -25.34 -18.27 -10.72
CA ARG A 64 -25.28 -19.69 -11.06
C ARG A 64 -25.66 -20.62 -9.91
N ILE A 65 -25.84 -20.07 -8.71
CA ILE A 65 -26.20 -20.83 -7.52
C ILE A 65 -27.69 -21.13 -7.58
N GLU A 66 -28.04 -22.42 -7.58
CA GLU A 66 -29.42 -22.90 -7.57
C GLU A 66 -29.97 -22.90 -6.13
N GLY A 67 -31.31 -22.85 -5.97
CA GLY A 67 -31.99 -22.55 -4.71
C GLY A 67 -31.68 -23.43 -3.49
N ASN A 68 -31.08 -24.63 -3.68
CA ASN A 68 -30.68 -25.51 -2.58
C ASN A 68 -29.17 -25.78 -2.55
N CYS A 69 -28.39 -24.98 -3.25
CA CYS A 69 -26.96 -25.12 -3.31
C CYS A 69 -26.30 -24.49 -2.06
N CYS A 70 -25.38 -25.19 -1.43
CA CYS A 70 -24.52 -24.62 -0.40
C CYS A 70 -23.47 -23.73 -1.08
N SER A 71 -23.20 -22.55 -0.50
CA SER A 71 -22.14 -21.65 -0.96
C SER A 71 -21.09 -21.47 0.12
N ILE A 72 -19.82 -21.59 -0.28
CA ILE A 72 -18.66 -21.41 0.61
C ILE A 72 -17.69 -20.44 -0.06
N ASP A 73 -17.38 -19.33 0.61
CA ASP A 73 -16.35 -18.40 0.19
C ASP A 73 -15.15 -18.50 1.14
N ILE A 74 -13.99 -18.83 0.60
CA ILE A 74 -12.73 -18.98 1.31
C ILE A 74 -11.76 -17.92 0.80
N GLY A 75 -10.98 -17.32 1.69
CA GLY A 75 -9.94 -16.38 1.29
C GLY A 75 -9.39 -15.57 2.46
N THR A 76 -8.33 -14.85 2.18
CA THR A 76 -7.69 -13.91 3.11
C THR A 76 -8.45 -12.58 3.11
N ARG A 77 -8.61 -11.97 4.30
CA ARG A 77 -9.22 -10.64 4.47
C ARG A 77 -8.18 -9.56 4.22
N TRP A 78 -8.04 -9.16 2.96
CA TRP A 78 -7.05 -8.17 2.53
C TRP A 78 -7.43 -6.72 2.82
N SER A 79 -8.73 -6.40 2.76
CA SER A 79 -9.25 -5.06 3.04
C SER A 79 -10.67 -5.12 3.57
N ALA A 80 -11.14 -4.04 4.20
CA ALA A 80 -12.54 -3.93 4.63
C ALA A 80 -13.51 -4.02 3.43
N THR A 81 -13.08 -3.52 2.28
CA THR A 81 -13.89 -3.46 1.05
C THR A 81 -13.65 -4.62 0.07
N ASP A 82 -12.87 -5.64 0.45
CA ASP A 82 -12.76 -6.86 -0.34
C ASP A 82 -14.11 -7.60 -0.45
N VAL A 83 -14.22 -8.58 -1.33
CA VAL A 83 -15.48 -9.29 -1.57
C VAL A 83 -16.01 -9.93 -0.30
N LEU A 84 -15.15 -10.57 0.51
CA LEU A 84 -15.57 -11.21 1.77
C LEU A 84 -16.08 -10.19 2.77
N GLY A 85 -15.41 -9.03 2.89
CA GLY A 85 -15.83 -7.94 3.75
C GLY A 85 -17.17 -7.34 3.34
N ARG A 86 -17.37 -7.07 2.06
CA ARG A 86 -18.64 -6.58 1.53
C ARG A 86 -19.78 -7.56 1.77
N MET A 87 -19.55 -8.84 1.56
CA MET A 87 -20.55 -9.90 1.79
C MET A 87 -20.92 -10.00 3.28
N GLU A 88 -19.92 -9.88 4.15
CA GLU A 88 -20.12 -9.84 5.61
C GLU A 88 -20.91 -8.60 6.03
N GLU A 89 -20.52 -7.39 5.61
CA GLU A 89 -21.23 -6.14 5.90
C GLU A 89 -22.68 -6.17 5.43
N MET A 90 -22.94 -6.81 4.29
CA MET A 90 -24.30 -6.99 3.75
C MET A 90 -25.09 -8.11 4.44
N GLY A 91 -24.52 -8.81 5.42
CA GLY A 91 -25.15 -9.92 6.13
C GLY A 91 -25.53 -11.10 5.22
N LYS A 92 -24.66 -11.42 4.25
CA LYS A 92 -24.89 -12.47 3.24
C LYS A 92 -24.47 -13.86 3.68
N TYR A 93 -23.73 -13.98 4.77
CA TYR A 93 -23.26 -15.25 5.33
C TYR A 93 -24.15 -15.68 6.49
N ASP A 94 -24.54 -16.95 6.48
CA ASP A 94 -25.21 -17.62 7.61
C ASP A 94 -24.20 -17.92 8.72
N GLU A 95 -22.96 -18.23 8.36
CA GLU A 95 -21.86 -18.53 9.29
C GLU A 95 -20.54 -17.94 8.77
N ILE A 96 -19.73 -17.40 9.68
CA ILE A 96 -18.40 -16.87 9.39
C ILE A 96 -17.41 -17.53 10.33
N ILE A 97 -16.39 -18.19 9.75
CA ILE A 97 -15.30 -18.80 10.49
C ILE A 97 -14.04 -17.99 10.21
N ARG A 98 -13.46 -17.35 11.23
CA ARG A 98 -12.18 -16.66 11.15
C ARG A 98 -11.09 -17.48 11.83
N ILE A 99 -10.02 -17.71 11.10
CA ILE A 99 -8.86 -18.44 11.58
C ILE A 99 -7.67 -17.47 11.57
N ALA A 100 -7.41 -16.86 12.74
CA ALA A 100 -6.25 -16.02 12.94
C ALA A 100 -5.01 -16.89 13.25
N ALA A 101 -3.83 -16.39 12.92
CA ALA A 101 -2.56 -17.06 13.21
C ALA A 101 -2.30 -17.18 14.72
N LEU A 102 -2.69 -16.15 15.48
CA LEU A 102 -2.64 -16.14 16.94
C LEU A 102 -4.05 -15.96 17.50
N ASP A 103 -4.34 -16.68 18.57
CA ASP A 103 -5.62 -16.59 19.30
C ASP A 103 -5.63 -15.38 20.29
N GLU A 104 -6.69 -15.25 21.07
CA GLU A 104 -6.87 -14.21 22.10
C GLU A 104 -5.85 -14.28 23.24
N ASN A 105 -5.14 -15.40 23.39
CA ASN A 105 -4.08 -15.60 24.38
C ASN A 105 -2.68 -15.43 23.76
N ASP A 106 -2.60 -14.91 22.52
CA ASP A 106 -1.36 -14.72 21.77
C ASP A 106 -0.63 -16.03 21.51
N CYS A 107 -1.38 -17.13 21.35
CA CYS A 107 -0.89 -18.48 21.05
C CYS A 107 -1.24 -18.90 19.63
N SER A 108 -0.37 -19.69 19.01
CA SER A 108 -0.57 -20.23 17.66
C SER A 108 -1.89 -21.01 17.54
N PHE A 109 -2.63 -20.75 16.47
CA PHE A 109 -3.80 -21.55 16.11
C PHE A 109 -3.47 -23.05 15.94
N CYS A 110 -2.29 -23.37 15.45
CA CYS A 110 -1.85 -24.76 15.22
C CYS A 110 -0.34 -24.89 15.40
N GLU A 111 0.08 -25.25 16.61
CA GLU A 111 1.49 -25.44 17.00
C GLU A 111 2.23 -26.50 16.17
N ASP A 112 1.52 -27.49 15.64
CA ASP A 112 2.10 -28.53 14.78
C ASP A 112 2.50 -28.01 13.38
N VAL A 113 1.94 -26.88 12.95
CA VAL A 113 2.23 -26.25 11.65
C VAL A 113 3.24 -25.12 11.82
N HIS A 114 2.91 -24.16 12.69
CA HIS A 114 3.78 -23.04 13.06
C HIS A 114 3.64 -22.77 14.54
N THR A 115 4.78 -22.68 15.24
CA THR A 115 4.77 -22.41 16.69
C THR A 115 4.41 -20.97 17.00
N THR A 116 4.00 -20.73 18.24
CA THR A 116 3.74 -19.38 18.75
C THR A 116 4.99 -18.49 18.59
N GLU A 117 6.19 -19.01 18.90
CA GLU A 117 7.45 -18.29 18.73
C GLU A 117 7.70 -17.88 17.28
N TYR A 118 7.41 -18.79 16.33
CA TYR A 118 7.53 -18.48 14.89
C TYR A 118 6.65 -17.29 14.50
N TYR A 119 5.39 -17.25 14.95
CA TYR A 119 4.50 -16.15 14.64
C TYR A 119 4.90 -14.83 15.34
N HIS A 120 5.45 -14.89 16.55
CA HIS A 120 5.98 -13.71 17.22
C HIS A 120 7.18 -13.12 16.47
N GLU A 121 8.13 -13.94 16.03
CA GLU A 121 9.27 -13.51 15.20
C GLU A 121 8.79 -12.92 13.87
N LEU A 122 7.87 -13.60 13.19
CA LEU A 122 7.30 -13.17 11.92
C LEU A 122 6.56 -11.82 12.06
N ARG A 123 5.86 -11.60 13.16
CA ARG A 123 5.18 -10.34 13.45
C ARG A 123 6.15 -9.17 13.57
N GLU A 124 7.32 -9.38 14.17
CA GLU A 124 8.34 -8.32 14.28
C GLU A 124 8.94 -7.93 12.93
N GLU A 125 8.96 -8.86 11.97
CA GLU A 125 9.53 -8.66 10.63
C GLU A 125 8.49 -8.21 9.60
N THR A 126 7.20 -8.44 9.86
CA THR A 126 6.10 -8.15 8.95
C THR A 126 5.54 -6.75 9.19
N ASP A 127 5.16 -6.05 8.12
CA ASP A 127 4.42 -4.79 8.22
C ASP A 127 3.07 -4.99 8.92
N ASP A 128 2.71 -4.11 9.86
CA ASP A 128 1.48 -4.22 10.66
C ASP A 128 0.21 -4.41 9.81
N SER A 129 0.15 -3.75 8.66
CA SER A 129 -1.01 -3.86 7.77
C SER A 129 -1.13 -5.23 7.10
N ILE A 130 0.01 -5.83 6.74
CA ILE A 130 0.07 -7.20 6.22
C ILE A 130 -0.25 -8.18 7.34
N TRP A 131 0.35 -7.99 8.52
CA TRP A 131 0.10 -8.85 9.67
C TRP A 131 -1.39 -8.89 10.03
N CYS A 132 -2.03 -7.73 10.17
CA CYS A 132 -3.44 -7.66 10.51
C CYS A 132 -4.35 -8.27 9.43
N ALA A 133 -4.05 -8.04 8.16
CA ALA A 133 -4.85 -8.58 7.05
C ALA A 133 -4.62 -10.09 6.85
N GLU A 134 -3.38 -10.50 6.60
CA GLU A 134 -3.03 -11.85 6.17
C GLU A 134 -3.04 -12.85 7.32
N TYR A 135 -2.49 -12.47 8.47
CA TYR A 135 -2.32 -13.39 9.59
C TYR A 135 -3.45 -13.29 10.63
N MET A 136 -3.99 -12.09 10.88
CA MET A 136 -5.05 -11.92 11.88
C MET A 136 -6.46 -11.89 11.29
N GLN A 137 -6.60 -11.81 9.96
CA GLN A 137 -7.88 -11.68 9.25
C GLN A 137 -8.69 -10.42 9.66
N GLU A 138 -7.98 -9.37 10.12
CA GLU A 138 -8.50 -8.09 10.57
C GLU A 138 -7.84 -6.94 9.82
N PRO A 139 -8.23 -6.66 8.56
CA PRO A 139 -7.61 -5.62 7.77
C PRO A 139 -7.82 -4.22 8.38
N ILE A 140 -6.78 -3.40 8.36
CA ILE A 140 -6.85 -2.02 8.85
C ILE A 140 -7.66 -1.18 7.88
N GLU A 141 -8.78 -0.61 8.33
CA GLU A 141 -9.78 0.04 7.48
C GLU A 141 -9.36 1.38 6.87
N ALA A 142 -8.34 2.07 7.39
CA ALA A 142 -8.21 3.47 7.03
C ALA A 142 -6.79 3.91 6.71
N ILE A 143 -6.54 4.19 5.43
CA ILE A 143 -5.35 4.93 4.96
C ILE A 143 -5.18 6.27 5.71
N GLY A 144 -6.28 6.94 6.09
CA GLY A 144 -6.25 8.17 6.89
C GLY A 144 -5.69 8.05 8.31
N LEU A 145 -5.58 6.83 8.86
CA LEU A 145 -4.99 6.55 10.17
C LEU A 145 -3.60 5.89 10.09
N LEU A 146 -3.06 5.67 8.89
CA LEU A 146 -1.76 5.01 8.71
C LEU A 146 -0.60 5.75 9.39
N PHE A 147 -0.69 7.08 9.47
CA PHE A 147 0.35 7.92 10.07
C PHE A 147 -0.21 8.85 11.15
N PRO A 148 -0.76 8.30 12.27
CA PRO A 148 -1.15 9.14 13.38
C PRO A 148 0.06 9.93 13.87
N LYS A 149 -0.09 11.23 14.10
CA LYS A 149 1.03 12.09 14.56
C LYS A 149 1.72 11.56 15.83
N SER A 150 0.98 10.84 16.68
CA SER A 150 1.48 10.23 17.91
C SER A 150 2.41 9.04 17.68
N GLU A 151 2.35 8.39 16.52
CA GLU A 151 3.18 7.22 16.18
C GLU A 151 4.42 7.57 15.35
N LEU A 152 4.54 8.83 14.90
CA LEU A 152 5.69 9.27 14.14
C LEU A 152 6.85 9.66 15.06
N ASN A 153 8.05 9.14 14.78
CA ASN A 153 9.23 9.55 15.50
C ASN A 153 9.50 11.03 15.27
N ARG A 154 9.83 11.75 16.35
CA ARG A 154 10.12 13.19 16.34
C ARG A 154 11.58 13.45 16.68
N PHE A 155 12.12 14.55 16.15
CA PHE A 155 13.47 14.99 16.45
C PHE A 155 13.57 16.51 16.44
N LYS A 156 14.61 17.04 17.10
CA LYS A 156 15.02 18.44 17.02
C LYS A 156 16.26 18.59 16.15
N LEU A 157 16.40 19.72 15.48
CA LEU A 157 17.61 19.97 14.66
C LEU A 157 18.91 19.83 15.47
N ALA A 158 18.87 20.18 16.75
CA ALA A 158 19.98 20.00 17.67
C ALA A 158 20.43 18.54 17.83
N ASP A 159 19.55 17.57 17.65
CA ASP A 159 19.86 16.14 17.78
C ASP A 159 20.84 15.65 16.70
N ILE A 160 20.86 16.33 15.56
CA ILE A 160 21.73 15.99 14.42
C ILE A 160 22.75 17.10 14.10
N GLU A 161 22.76 18.19 14.85
CA GLU A 161 23.69 19.30 14.66
C GLU A 161 25.16 18.85 14.85
N GLY A 162 26.02 19.28 13.96
CA GLY A 162 27.45 18.91 14.00
C GLY A 162 27.79 17.47 13.63
N LYS A 163 26.77 16.63 13.36
CA LYS A 163 26.98 15.26 12.89
C LYS A 163 27.06 15.21 11.36
N GLN A 164 28.01 14.39 10.85
CA GLN A 164 28.14 14.16 9.42
C GLN A 164 27.11 13.05 9.01
N PRO A 165 26.14 13.32 8.14
CA PRO A 165 25.26 12.28 7.62
C PRO A 165 26.01 11.36 6.64
N ASP A 166 25.55 10.13 6.50
CA ASP A 166 26.04 9.18 5.51
C ASP A 166 25.63 9.61 4.08
N GLY A 167 24.57 10.41 3.97
CA GLY A 167 24.11 11.02 2.72
C GLY A 167 22.90 11.89 2.95
N VAL A 168 22.59 12.72 1.96
CA VAL A 168 21.36 13.53 1.91
C VAL A 168 20.55 13.11 0.69
N ILE A 169 19.34 12.65 0.90
CA ILE A 169 18.48 12.13 -0.16
C ILE A 169 17.14 12.85 -0.20
N GLY A 170 16.55 12.90 -1.39
CA GLY A 170 15.21 13.45 -1.57
C GLY A 170 14.37 12.58 -2.52
N ALA A 171 13.08 12.72 -2.38
CA ALA A 171 12.11 12.14 -3.31
C ALA A 171 11.08 13.21 -3.69
N THR A 172 10.54 13.14 -4.90
CA THR A 172 9.54 14.11 -5.37
C THR A 172 8.40 13.38 -6.04
N ASP A 173 7.20 13.65 -5.55
CA ASP A 173 5.93 13.36 -6.24
C ASP A 173 5.53 14.64 -6.99
N VAL A 174 5.46 14.56 -8.32
CA VAL A 174 5.22 15.72 -9.19
C VAL A 174 3.74 15.80 -9.50
N ALA A 175 3.06 16.82 -8.96
CA ALA A 175 1.71 17.20 -9.36
C ALA A 175 1.82 18.27 -10.46
N ASP A 176 1.23 18.03 -11.64
CA ASP A 176 1.31 18.96 -12.77
C ASP A 176 -0.04 19.66 -13.02
N GLU A 177 -1.14 18.94 -12.96
CA GLU A 177 -2.50 19.51 -13.09
C GLU A 177 -3.47 18.69 -12.22
N GLY A 178 -4.28 19.36 -11.40
CA GLY A 178 -5.30 18.72 -10.59
C GLY A 178 -5.29 19.15 -9.12
N ASP A 179 -5.98 18.37 -8.28
CA ASP A 179 -6.11 18.63 -6.83
C ASP A 179 -4.93 18.04 -6.01
N ASP A 180 -4.01 17.32 -6.64
CA ASP A 180 -2.86 16.70 -5.97
C ASP A 180 -1.81 17.74 -5.54
N ASP A 181 -1.18 17.49 -4.39
CA ASP A 181 -0.11 18.32 -3.87
C ASP A 181 1.25 17.89 -4.43
N PHE A 182 2.08 18.87 -4.82
CA PHE A 182 3.50 18.64 -5.05
C PHE A 182 4.20 18.41 -3.73
N CYS A 183 4.94 17.32 -3.61
CA CYS A 183 5.65 16.97 -2.38
C CYS A 183 7.11 16.57 -2.66
N ALA A 184 8.05 17.26 -2.02
CA ALA A 184 9.48 16.96 -2.13
C ALA A 184 10.17 17.00 -0.76
N PRO A 185 10.09 15.94 0.04
CA PRO A 185 10.87 15.80 1.27
C PRO A 185 12.34 15.54 1.00
N ILE A 186 13.20 16.09 1.86
CA ILE A 186 14.64 15.83 1.92
C ILE A 186 15.01 15.29 3.29
N ALA A 187 15.80 14.22 3.30
CA ALA A 187 16.24 13.54 4.50
C ALA A 187 17.76 13.48 4.60
N LYS A 188 18.29 13.73 5.81
CA LYS A 188 19.65 13.36 6.21
C LYS A 188 19.64 11.93 6.74
N VAL A 189 20.52 11.09 6.22
CA VAL A 189 20.60 9.66 6.56
C VAL A 189 21.71 9.41 7.56
N PHE A 190 21.42 8.65 8.62
CA PHE A 190 22.39 8.20 9.62
C PHE A 190 22.13 6.71 9.89
N GLY A 191 22.92 5.83 9.30
CA GLY A 191 22.70 4.39 9.35
C GLY A 191 21.35 4.01 8.74
N THR A 192 20.45 3.49 9.56
CA THR A 192 19.09 3.10 9.15
C THR A 192 18.03 4.18 9.42
N LYS A 193 18.42 5.36 9.90
CA LYS A 193 17.50 6.44 10.28
C LYS A 193 17.50 7.57 9.25
N TYR A 194 16.32 8.05 8.92
CA TYR A 194 16.07 9.09 7.92
C TYR A 194 15.42 10.29 8.59
N PHE A 195 16.17 11.36 8.75
CA PHE A 195 15.72 12.60 9.39
C PHE A 195 15.23 13.57 8.33
N ILE A 196 13.92 13.73 8.22
CA ILE A 196 13.27 14.65 7.26
C ILE A 196 13.50 16.07 7.75
N THR A 197 14.47 16.76 7.17
CA THR A 197 14.86 18.10 7.61
C THR A 197 14.15 19.21 6.87
N ASP A 198 13.82 18.96 5.59
CA ASP A 198 13.27 19.97 4.70
C ASP A 198 12.19 19.35 3.82
N VAL A 199 11.17 20.13 3.48
CA VAL A 199 10.08 19.72 2.60
C VAL A 199 9.65 20.91 1.75
N LEU A 200 9.48 20.72 0.45
CA LEU A 200 8.70 21.58 -0.42
C LEU A 200 7.33 20.92 -0.61
N PHE A 201 6.27 21.57 -0.10
CA PHE A 201 4.90 21.06 -0.14
C PHE A 201 3.93 22.16 -0.58
N THR A 202 3.34 22.03 -1.77
CA THR A 202 2.52 23.08 -2.36
C THR A 202 1.57 22.54 -3.44
N LYS A 203 0.49 23.27 -3.69
CA LYS A 203 -0.42 23.06 -4.84
C LYS A 203 -0.01 23.81 -6.10
N ASP A 204 1.15 24.48 -6.08
CA ASP A 204 1.65 25.20 -7.24
C ASP A 204 1.99 24.24 -8.41
N ASN A 205 1.84 24.73 -9.62
CA ASN A 205 2.19 23.98 -10.82
C ASN A 205 3.71 23.86 -11.05
N VAL A 206 4.11 23.11 -12.06
CA VAL A 206 5.52 22.82 -12.38
C VAL A 206 6.36 24.06 -12.69
N GLU A 207 5.76 25.12 -13.23
CA GLU A 207 6.45 26.38 -13.53
C GLU A 207 6.96 27.08 -12.26
N ILE A 208 6.26 26.88 -11.14
CA ILE A 208 6.60 27.44 -9.83
C ILE A 208 7.44 26.46 -9.02
N THR A 209 7.11 25.17 -9.06
CA THR A 209 7.78 24.17 -8.22
C THR A 209 9.18 23.82 -8.73
N GLU A 210 9.43 23.83 -10.05
CA GLU A 210 10.77 23.60 -10.61
C GLU A 210 11.79 24.65 -10.12
N PRO A 211 11.54 25.97 -10.20
CA PRO A 211 12.44 26.99 -9.66
C PRO A 211 12.62 26.91 -8.13
N LYS A 212 11.64 26.39 -7.37
CA LYS A 212 11.73 26.23 -5.91
C LYS A 212 12.54 24.99 -5.51
N LEU A 213 12.40 23.88 -6.27
CA LEU A 213 13.07 22.62 -5.95
C LEU A 213 14.59 22.71 -6.15
N VAL A 214 15.07 23.44 -7.16
CA VAL A 214 16.50 23.58 -7.44
C VAL A 214 17.26 24.19 -6.26
N PRO A 215 16.87 25.37 -5.70
CA PRO A 215 17.50 25.91 -4.49
C PRO A 215 17.43 24.92 -3.30
N LEU A 216 16.30 24.26 -3.08
CA LEU A 216 16.17 23.27 -2.00
C LEU A 216 17.21 22.15 -2.11
N ILE A 217 17.45 21.61 -3.30
CA ILE A 217 18.49 20.60 -3.57
C ILE A 217 19.89 21.16 -3.26
N LEU A 218 20.16 22.42 -3.67
CA LEU A 218 21.46 23.05 -3.50
C LEU A 218 21.77 23.39 -2.03
N ASP A 219 20.80 24.00 -1.36
CA ASP A 219 20.94 24.50 0.02
C ASP A 219 21.08 23.33 1.01
N THR A 220 20.37 22.23 0.76
CA THR A 220 20.47 21.00 1.56
C THR A 220 21.65 20.12 1.19
N ARG A 221 22.37 20.43 0.09
CA ARG A 221 23.43 19.59 -0.48
C ARG A 221 22.96 18.16 -0.74
N CYS A 222 21.78 18.03 -1.34
CA CYS A 222 21.18 16.73 -1.65
C CYS A 222 22.08 15.93 -2.60
N ASP A 223 22.47 14.72 -2.19
CA ASP A 223 23.32 13.83 -3.00
C ASP A 223 22.53 13.12 -4.09
N ASN A 224 21.29 12.73 -3.77
CA ASN A 224 20.43 11.96 -4.66
C ASN A 224 18.96 12.39 -4.53
N MET A 225 18.36 12.83 -5.63
CA MET A 225 16.95 13.19 -5.73
C MET A 225 16.25 12.25 -6.69
N ARG A 226 15.29 11.49 -6.18
CA ARG A 226 14.36 10.68 -7.01
C ARG A 226 13.15 11.50 -7.37
N ILE A 227 12.85 11.61 -8.65
CA ILE A 227 11.67 12.31 -9.17
C ILE A 227 10.76 11.29 -9.85
N GLU A 228 9.49 11.26 -9.48
CA GLU A 228 8.50 10.43 -10.15
C GLU A 228 8.32 10.93 -11.60
N SER A 229 8.42 10.00 -12.57
CA SER A 229 8.47 10.38 -13.98
C SER A 229 7.17 10.13 -14.75
N ASN A 230 6.09 9.85 -14.03
CA ASN A 230 4.75 9.75 -14.61
C ASN A 230 4.23 11.15 -14.98
N ASN A 231 3.26 11.24 -15.87
CA ASN A 231 2.47 12.45 -16.17
C ASN A 231 3.30 13.75 -16.27
N GLY A 232 4.31 13.81 -17.16
CA GLY A 232 5.15 15.01 -17.32
C GLY A 232 6.40 15.05 -16.43
N GLY A 233 6.48 14.28 -15.36
CA GLY A 233 7.60 14.26 -14.42
C GLY A 233 8.97 13.94 -15.03
N ARG A 234 9.00 13.27 -16.19
CA ARG A 234 10.25 13.03 -16.93
C ARG A 234 10.89 14.33 -17.46
N LEU A 235 10.08 15.24 -17.99
CA LEU A 235 10.55 16.54 -18.47
C LEU A 235 10.98 17.42 -17.29
N PHE A 236 10.18 17.45 -16.23
CA PHE A 236 10.51 18.12 -14.98
C PHE A 236 11.88 17.65 -14.43
N ALA A 237 12.11 16.35 -14.32
CA ALA A 237 13.39 15.79 -13.86
C ALA A 237 14.57 16.18 -14.79
N LEU A 238 14.33 16.27 -16.10
CA LEU A 238 15.35 16.70 -17.06
C LEU A 238 15.74 18.17 -16.85
N ASN A 239 14.77 19.04 -16.62
CA ASN A 239 14.98 20.47 -16.39
C ASN A 239 15.70 20.69 -15.05
N VAL A 240 15.23 20.07 -13.96
CA VAL A 240 15.91 20.12 -12.65
C VAL A 240 17.36 19.64 -12.77
N ARG A 241 17.60 18.53 -13.49
CA ARG A 241 18.97 18.02 -13.72
C ARG A 241 19.85 19.03 -14.46
N LYS A 242 19.32 19.71 -15.48
CA LYS A 242 20.06 20.75 -16.22
C LYS A 242 20.40 21.94 -15.31
N ALA A 243 19.42 22.40 -14.52
CA ALA A 243 19.59 23.54 -13.63
C ALA A 243 20.59 23.26 -12.50
N VAL A 244 20.55 22.08 -11.89
CA VAL A 244 21.51 21.65 -10.85
C VAL A 244 22.94 21.55 -11.43
N LYS A 245 23.09 20.91 -12.59
CA LYS A 245 24.39 20.83 -13.28
C LYS A 245 24.98 22.19 -13.65
N ALA A 246 24.15 23.17 -14.04
CA ALA A 246 24.59 24.52 -14.36
C ALA A 246 25.19 25.25 -13.15
N LYS A 247 24.91 24.79 -11.93
CA LYS A 247 25.47 25.30 -10.67
C LYS A 247 26.70 24.49 -10.19
N ASN A 248 27.23 23.57 -11.01
CA ASN A 248 28.37 22.70 -10.72
C ASN A 248 28.16 21.78 -9.49
N GLU A 249 26.91 21.45 -9.17
CA GLU A 249 26.56 20.56 -8.06
C GLU A 249 26.49 19.08 -8.50
N LYS A 250 26.82 18.18 -7.60
CA LYS A 250 26.98 16.74 -7.88
C LYS A 250 25.73 15.91 -7.61
N CYS A 251 24.58 16.52 -7.33
CA CYS A 251 23.35 15.79 -7.05
C CYS A 251 22.95 14.87 -8.22
N ILE A 252 22.67 13.61 -7.90
CA ILE A 252 22.18 12.62 -8.86
C ILE A 252 20.65 12.74 -8.95
N ILE A 253 20.16 13.27 -10.08
CA ILE A 253 18.72 13.34 -10.34
C ILE A 253 18.27 12.07 -11.07
N GLN A 254 17.42 11.27 -10.45
CA GLN A 254 16.87 10.03 -10.99
C GLN A 254 15.38 10.20 -11.32
N ALA A 255 15.05 10.09 -12.60
CA ALA A 255 13.66 9.99 -13.04
C ALA A 255 13.24 8.50 -13.02
N LYS A 256 12.25 8.13 -12.24
CA LYS A 256 11.74 6.74 -12.16
C LYS A 256 10.23 6.72 -12.28
N PRO A 257 9.67 5.92 -13.20
CA PRO A 257 8.23 5.72 -13.24
C PRO A 257 7.76 4.91 -12.04
N THR A 258 6.51 5.12 -11.67
CA THR A 258 5.82 4.33 -10.65
C THR A 258 4.59 3.71 -11.30
N THR A 259 4.44 2.39 -11.20
CA THR A 259 3.37 1.62 -11.83
C THR A 259 2.39 1.01 -10.84
N ALA A 260 2.81 0.81 -9.59
CA ALA A 260 1.97 0.26 -8.54
C ALA A 260 0.99 1.31 -7.99
N ASN A 261 -0.17 0.85 -7.50
CA ASN A 261 -1.17 1.70 -6.86
C ASN A 261 -0.54 2.52 -5.72
N LYS A 262 -0.90 3.81 -5.63
CA LYS A 262 -0.34 4.76 -4.64
C LYS A 262 -0.64 4.30 -3.21
N ASP A 263 -1.88 3.94 -2.93
CA ASP A 263 -2.35 3.57 -1.60
C ASP A 263 -1.69 2.27 -1.11
N THR A 264 -1.59 1.28 -1.99
CA THR A 264 -0.89 0.02 -1.70
C THR A 264 0.59 0.27 -1.36
N ARG A 265 1.28 1.13 -2.11
CA ARG A 265 2.70 1.47 -1.83
C ARG A 265 2.86 2.15 -0.48
N ILE A 266 1.94 3.05 -0.13
CA ILE A 266 1.95 3.77 1.14
C ILE A 266 1.71 2.77 2.27
N LEU A 267 0.72 1.90 2.14
CA LEU A 267 0.38 0.87 3.11
C LEU A 267 1.58 -0.06 3.37
N LEU A 268 2.17 -0.63 2.31
CA LEU A 268 3.32 -1.55 2.39
C LEU A 268 4.60 -0.91 2.95
N LYS A 269 4.65 0.41 3.08
CA LYS A 269 5.80 1.14 3.63
C LYS A 269 5.52 1.85 4.94
N SER A 270 4.30 1.74 5.45
CA SER A 270 3.88 2.45 6.66
C SER A 270 4.70 2.04 7.89
N GLY A 271 4.87 0.75 8.14
CA GLY A 271 5.68 0.24 9.25
C GLY A 271 7.15 0.64 9.11
N TRP A 272 7.72 0.54 7.91
CA TRP A 272 9.10 0.99 7.66
C TRP A 272 9.27 2.49 7.92
N ILE A 273 8.31 3.32 7.48
CA ILE A 273 8.33 4.77 7.70
C ILE A 273 8.26 5.07 9.21
N LYS A 274 7.35 4.45 9.95
CA LYS A 274 7.22 4.61 11.40
C LYS A 274 8.50 4.21 12.14
N LYS A 275 9.19 3.15 11.70
CA LYS A 275 10.40 2.63 12.33
C LYS A 275 11.65 3.48 12.01
N HIS A 276 11.78 3.96 10.78
CA HIS A 276 13.03 4.52 10.27
C HIS A 276 12.98 6.02 9.96
N CYS A 277 11.81 6.62 9.74
CA CYS A 277 11.70 8.04 9.45
C CYS A 277 11.45 8.86 10.71
N TYR A 278 12.13 10.00 10.79
CA TYR A 278 12.05 10.95 11.89
C TYR A 278 11.63 12.31 11.33
N PHE A 279 10.66 12.93 11.97
CA PHE A 279 10.06 14.19 11.56
C PHE A 279 10.33 15.28 12.59
N LEU A 280 10.46 16.53 12.16
CA LEU A 280 10.72 17.64 13.08
C LEU A 280 9.61 17.77 14.13
N GLU A 281 9.99 18.13 15.36
CA GLU A 281 9.03 18.58 16.37
C GLU A 281 8.34 19.88 15.94
N GLU A 282 7.12 20.12 16.41
CA GLU A 282 6.31 21.30 16.03
C GLU A 282 7.01 22.66 16.35
N CYS A 283 7.91 22.67 17.34
CA CYS A 283 8.68 23.84 17.68
C CYS A 283 9.83 24.18 16.70
N GLU A 284 10.19 23.26 15.81
CA GLU A 284 11.31 23.39 14.85
C GLU A 284 10.89 23.96 13.50
N TYR A 285 9.61 24.03 13.21
CA TYR A 285 9.11 24.61 11.96
C TYR A 285 8.01 25.66 12.20
N LYS A 286 7.90 26.58 11.25
CA LYS A 286 6.94 27.68 11.35
C LYS A 286 5.54 27.20 10.95
N LYS A 287 4.53 27.60 11.73
CA LYS A 287 3.12 27.37 11.38
C LYS A 287 2.78 28.00 10.01
N GLY A 288 2.12 27.22 9.15
CA GLY A 288 1.79 27.60 7.79
C GLY A 288 2.94 27.46 6.78
N SER A 289 4.12 26.94 7.20
CA SER A 289 5.21 26.60 6.28
C SER A 289 4.86 25.35 5.47
N ASP A 290 5.70 25.04 4.47
CA ASP A 290 5.60 23.82 3.68
C ASP A 290 5.69 22.58 4.56
N TYR A 291 6.58 22.60 5.55
CA TYR A 291 6.73 21.51 6.52
C TYR A 291 5.48 21.32 7.40
N ASP A 292 4.86 22.41 7.86
CA ASP A 292 3.62 22.35 8.66
C ASP A 292 2.45 21.77 7.86
N ARG A 293 2.34 22.13 6.57
CA ARG A 293 1.32 21.59 5.67
C ARG A 293 1.54 20.12 5.31
N PHE A 294 2.80 19.70 5.25
CA PHE A 294 3.19 18.32 5.04
C PHE A 294 2.84 17.44 6.24
N MET A 295 2.93 17.94 7.47
CA MET A 295 2.63 17.25 8.73
C MET A 295 1.16 17.32 9.11
#